data_f6293995a0e3b507fa669d1cc16e9940
#
_entry.id   f6293995a0e3b507fa669d1cc16e9940
#
_cell.length_a   1.000
_cell.length_b   1.000
_cell.length_c   1.000
_cell.angle_alpha   90.00
_cell.angle_beta   90.00
_cell.angle_gamma   90.00
#
_symmetry.space_group_name_H-M   'P 1'
#
loop_
_entity.id
_entity.type
_entity.pdbx_description
1 polymer ?
#
loop_
_entity_poly.entity_id
_entity_poly.type
_entity_poly.pdbx_seq_one_letter_code
_entity_poly.pdbx_strand_id
1 'polypeptide(L)'
;MLPFWIALQFLSCLPIRLPGMPQSQELGRSLLFYPLVGLLFGLLLWGLNLVLMGAPLLLHAALLLTAWVLLSGGLHLDGLADSADAWLGGFGDRERTLSIMKDPRSGPIAVVTLGLVLLLKFSALVALIEQHNGAALILAPLIGRASMLALFLTTRYVRVGGLGQALSDYLPRIVGQQVLILSGLTCILIGGFNGGIAVLLAALCFMGLRHLMIRRLGGTTGDTAGALLELLEVAVLVGLVL
;
A
#
# COMPACT_ATOMS: atom_id res chain seq x y z
N MET A 1 -6.61 12.48 -18.15
CA MET A 1 -7.02 11.06 -18.06
C MET A 1 -5.84 10.09 -18.03
N LEU A 2 -4.76 10.32 -18.82
CA LEU A 2 -3.63 9.38 -18.89
C LEU A 2 -2.96 9.08 -17.53
N PRO A 3 -2.71 10.05 -16.60
CA PRO A 3 -2.14 9.76 -15.30
C PRO A 3 -2.95 8.78 -14.43
N PHE A 4 -4.28 8.79 -14.55
CA PHE A 4 -5.13 7.81 -13.87
C PHE A 4 -4.90 6.38 -14.42
N TRP A 5 -4.84 6.23 -15.75
CA TRP A 5 -4.59 4.93 -16.36
C TRP A 5 -3.20 4.40 -16.03
N ILE A 6 -2.19 5.28 -15.92
CA ILE A 6 -0.84 4.93 -15.45
C ILE A 6 -0.90 4.41 -14.01
N ALA A 7 -1.60 5.13 -13.10
CA ALA A 7 -1.75 4.70 -11.73
C ALA A 7 -2.45 3.33 -11.63
N LEU A 8 -3.53 3.14 -12.40
CA LEU A 8 -4.30 1.91 -12.38
C LEU A 8 -3.50 0.74 -12.97
N GLN A 9 -2.76 0.95 -14.08
CA GLN A 9 -1.88 -0.06 -14.64
C GLN A 9 -0.76 -0.47 -13.68
N PHE A 10 -0.16 0.51 -12.99
CA PHE A 10 0.96 0.25 -12.09
C PHE A 10 0.52 -0.46 -10.81
N LEU A 11 -0.64 -0.09 -10.25
CA LEU A 11 -1.10 -0.60 -8.95
C LEU A 11 -1.98 -1.84 -9.04
N SER A 12 -2.34 -2.30 -10.24
CA SER A 12 -3.26 -3.42 -10.44
C SER A 12 -2.75 -4.42 -11.48
N CYS A 13 -3.28 -5.65 -11.41
CA CYS A 13 -3.06 -6.67 -12.44
C CYS A 13 -3.99 -6.49 -13.68
N LEU A 14 -4.77 -5.40 -13.74
CA LEU A 14 -5.69 -5.18 -14.84
C LEU A 14 -4.95 -4.97 -16.17
N PRO A 15 -5.41 -5.57 -17.28
CA PRO A 15 -4.72 -5.53 -18.58
C PRO A 15 -4.92 -4.19 -19.30
N ILE A 16 -4.44 -3.10 -18.69
CA ILE A 16 -4.55 -1.75 -19.24
C ILE A 16 -3.43 -1.52 -20.24
N ARG A 17 -3.80 -1.10 -21.45
CA ARG A 17 -2.85 -0.74 -22.50
C ARG A 17 -2.77 0.78 -22.61
N LEU A 18 -1.59 1.31 -22.35
CA LEU A 18 -1.32 2.74 -22.57
C LEU A 18 -1.00 3.00 -24.04
N PRO A 19 -1.33 4.19 -24.58
CA PRO A 19 -1.11 4.53 -25.99
C PRO A 19 0.37 4.72 -26.36
N GLY A 20 1.29 4.59 -25.40
CA GLY A 20 2.73 4.73 -25.57
C GLY A 20 3.46 4.76 -24.24
N MET A 21 4.78 4.99 -24.25
CA MET A 21 5.55 5.20 -23.02
C MET A 21 5.15 6.54 -22.38
N PRO A 22 4.75 6.54 -21.08
CA PRO A 22 4.39 7.75 -20.36
C PRO A 22 5.58 8.70 -20.23
N GLN A 23 5.33 10.00 -20.35
CA GLN A 23 6.31 11.02 -20.04
C GLN A 23 6.54 11.11 -18.52
N SER A 24 7.72 11.56 -18.11
CA SER A 24 8.08 11.70 -16.67
C SER A 24 7.08 12.56 -15.88
N GLN A 25 6.53 13.61 -16.50
CA GLN A 25 5.50 14.46 -15.89
C GLN A 25 4.19 13.73 -15.66
N GLU A 26 3.80 12.82 -16.54
CA GLU A 26 2.59 12.01 -16.42
C GLU A 26 2.76 10.96 -15.32
N LEU A 27 3.96 10.39 -15.21
CA LEU A 27 4.33 9.51 -14.09
C LEU A 27 4.20 10.24 -12.76
N GLY A 28 4.80 11.43 -12.59
CA GLY A 28 4.67 12.21 -11.37
C GLY A 28 3.21 12.55 -11.02
N ARG A 29 2.40 12.92 -12.02
CA ARG A 29 0.96 13.18 -11.83
C ARG A 29 0.15 11.92 -11.51
N SER A 30 0.61 10.74 -11.87
CA SER A 30 -0.11 9.49 -11.57
C SER A 30 -0.22 9.22 -10.08
N LEU A 31 0.75 9.65 -9.26
CA LEU A 31 0.69 9.55 -7.80
C LEU A 31 -0.56 10.20 -7.18
N LEU A 32 -1.10 11.26 -7.83
CA LEU A 32 -2.32 11.93 -7.36
C LEU A 32 -3.54 11.01 -7.43
N PHE A 33 -3.50 9.98 -8.26
CA PHE A 33 -4.59 9.03 -8.45
C PHE A 33 -4.44 7.74 -7.63
N TYR A 34 -3.32 7.57 -6.89
CA TYR A 34 -3.11 6.39 -6.06
C TYR A 34 -4.22 6.19 -5.01
N PRO A 35 -4.64 7.23 -4.25
CA PRO A 35 -5.75 7.07 -3.31
C PRO A 35 -7.06 6.67 -4.00
N LEU A 36 -7.33 7.20 -5.21
CA LEU A 36 -8.51 6.82 -5.99
C LEU A 36 -8.47 5.34 -6.41
N VAL A 37 -7.31 4.83 -6.82
CA VAL A 37 -7.14 3.39 -7.11
C VAL A 37 -7.36 2.57 -5.83
N GLY A 38 -6.88 3.05 -4.67
CA GLY A 38 -7.15 2.42 -3.37
C GLY A 38 -8.63 2.37 -3.04
N LEU A 39 -9.35 3.45 -3.29
CA LEU A 39 -10.82 3.52 -3.12
C LEU A 39 -11.53 2.52 -4.04
N LEU A 40 -11.11 2.43 -5.31
CA LEU A 40 -11.68 1.45 -6.26
C LEU A 40 -11.45 0.02 -5.80
N PHE A 41 -10.25 -0.30 -5.30
CA PHE A 41 -9.95 -1.62 -4.73
C PHE A 41 -10.86 -1.91 -3.53
N GLY A 42 -10.99 -0.96 -2.62
CA GLY A 42 -11.84 -1.09 -1.46
C GLY A 42 -13.31 -1.33 -1.82
N LEU A 43 -13.83 -0.60 -2.82
CA LEU A 43 -15.20 -0.79 -3.31
C LEU A 43 -15.39 -2.16 -3.97
N LEU A 44 -14.40 -2.65 -4.73
CA LEU A 44 -14.44 -4.00 -5.31
C LEU A 44 -14.44 -5.08 -4.22
N LEU A 45 -13.59 -4.95 -3.21
CA LEU A 45 -13.54 -5.88 -2.08
C LEU A 45 -14.82 -5.83 -1.25
N TRP A 46 -15.36 -4.65 -1.00
CA TRP A 46 -16.64 -4.49 -0.32
C TRP A 46 -17.79 -5.11 -1.14
N GLY A 47 -17.82 -4.90 -2.45
CA GLY A 47 -18.80 -5.54 -3.34
C GLY A 47 -18.66 -7.07 -3.34
N LEU A 48 -17.44 -7.60 -3.38
CA LEU A 48 -17.19 -9.03 -3.27
C LEU A 48 -17.64 -9.57 -1.90
N ASN A 49 -17.39 -8.84 -0.82
CA ASN A 49 -17.89 -9.19 0.52
C ASN A 49 -19.41 -9.35 0.55
N LEU A 50 -20.17 -8.49 -0.15
CA LEU A 50 -21.63 -8.61 -0.24
C LEU A 50 -22.05 -9.87 -1.02
N VAL A 51 -21.35 -10.21 -2.10
CA VAL A 51 -21.61 -11.41 -2.90
C VAL A 51 -21.34 -12.68 -2.11
N LEU A 52 -20.34 -12.67 -1.24
CA LEU A 52 -19.93 -13.82 -0.42
C LEU A 52 -20.75 -13.97 0.88
N MET A 53 -21.74 -13.10 1.12
CA MET A 53 -22.61 -13.22 2.31
C MET A 53 -23.31 -14.59 2.33
N GLY A 54 -23.15 -15.28 3.46
CA GLY A 54 -23.67 -16.66 3.62
C GLY A 54 -22.64 -17.77 3.32
N ALA A 55 -21.47 -17.45 2.77
CA ALA A 55 -20.39 -18.43 2.65
C ALA A 55 -19.80 -18.79 4.04
N PRO A 56 -19.19 -19.97 4.21
CA PRO A 56 -18.46 -20.29 5.43
C PRO A 56 -17.41 -19.22 5.76
N LEU A 57 -17.39 -18.74 6.99
CA LEU A 57 -16.63 -17.55 7.42
C LEU A 57 -15.16 -17.57 6.99
N LEU A 58 -14.46 -18.67 7.26
CA LEU A 58 -13.05 -18.79 6.91
C LEU A 58 -12.82 -18.78 5.40
N LEU A 59 -13.72 -19.42 4.62
CA LEU A 59 -13.66 -19.39 3.17
C LEU A 59 -13.94 -17.99 2.63
N HIS A 60 -14.91 -17.28 3.19
CA HIS A 60 -15.23 -15.90 2.84
C HIS A 60 -13.99 -14.99 3.01
N ALA A 61 -13.34 -15.03 4.19
CA ALA A 61 -12.13 -14.26 4.47
C ALA A 61 -10.97 -14.65 3.54
N ALA A 62 -10.79 -15.96 3.25
CA ALA A 62 -9.75 -16.44 2.35
C ALA A 62 -9.97 -15.93 0.91
N LEU A 63 -11.20 -15.95 0.41
CA LEU A 63 -11.54 -15.46 -0.92
C LEU A 63 -11.35 -13.94 -1.04
N LEU A 64 -11.72 -13.17 0.00
CA LEU A 64 -11.45 -11.73 0.04
C LEU A 64 -9.94 -11.42 0.01
N LEU A 65 -9.16 -12.11 0.83
CA LEU A 65 -7.70 -11.94 0.85
C LEU A 65 -7.08 -12.33 -0.50
N THR A 66 -7.51 -13.44 -1.08
CA THR A 66 -7.04 -13.90 -2.40
C THR A 66 -7.35 -12.86 -3.47
N ALA A 67 -8.59 -12.34 -3.52
CA ALA A 67 -8.97 -11.30 -4.45
C ALA A 67 -8.13 -10.01 -4.26
N TRP A 68 -7.86 -9.63 -3.01
CA TRP A 68 -7.02 -8.47 -2.68
C TRP A 68 -5.61 -8.61 -3.25
N VAL A 69 -4.96 -9.75 -3.01
CA VAL A 69 -3.61 -10.04 -3.53
C VAL A 69 -3.59 -10.08 -5.05
N LEU A 70 -4.58 -10.76 -5.66
CA LEU A 70 -4.67 -10.85 -7.12
C LEU A 70 -4.93 -9.49 -7.78
N LEU A 71 -5.78 -8.63 -7.20
CA LEU A 71 -6.03 -7.28 -7.72
C LEU A 71 -4.77 -6.44 -7.79
N SER A 72 -3.90 -6.54 -6.78
CA SER A 72 -2.61 -5.82 -6.74
C SER A 72 -1.49 -6.51 -7.53
N GLY A 73 -1.71 -7.74 -7.99
CA GLY A 73 -0.69 -8.56 -8.63
C GLY A 73 0.50 -8.90 -7.73
N GLY A 74 0.36 -8.75 -6.40
CA GLY A 74 1.42 -9.03 -5.44
C GLY A 74 2.56 -8.00 -5.41
N LEU A 75 2.49 -6.92 -6.20
CA LEU A 75 3.57 -5.93 -6.35
C LEU A 75 4.09 -5.38 -5.01
N HIS A 76 3.18 -5.06 -4.09
CA HIS A 76 3.55 -4.47 -2.80
C HIS A 76 4.06 -5.53 -1.81
N LEU A 77 3.54 -6.75 -1.91
CA LEU A 77 4.05 -7.91 -1.16
C LEU A 77 5.49 -8.24 -1.56
N ASP A 78 5.83 -8.15 -2.86
CA ASP A 78 7.19 -8.27 -3.36
C ASP A 78 8.11 -7.22 -2.72
N GLY A 79 7.70 -5.94 -2.75
CA GLY A 79 8.44 -4.88 -2.08
C GLY A 79 8.59 -5.08 -0.56
N LEU A 80 7.59 -5.67 0.10
CA LEU A 80 7.68 -6.05 1.52
C LEU A 80 8.70 -7.18 1.73
N ALA A 81 8.70 -8.19 0.88
CA ALA A 81 9.64 -9.31 0.90
C ALA A 81 11.09 -8.81 0.76
N ASP A 82 11.36 -8.02 -0.28
CA ASP A 82 12.67 -7.44 -0.55
C ASP A 82 13.15 -6.53 0.58
N SER A 83 12.23 -5.71 1.13
CA SER A 83 12.54 -4.86 2.27
C SER A 83 12.88 -5.67 3.52
N ALA A 84 12.17 -6.76 3.80
CA ALA A 84 12.40 -7.61 4.97
C ALA A 84 13.77 -8.29 4.92
N ASP A 85 14.11 -8.92 3.79
CA ASP A 85 15.41 -9.58 3.59
C ASP A 85 16.55 -8.55 3.66
N ALA A 86 16.37 -7.40 3.01
CA ALA A 86 17.38 -6.35 3.01
C ALA A 86 17.58 -5.70 4.38
N TRP A 87 16.50 -5.55 5.16
CA TRP A 87 16.59 -4.98 6.52
C TRP A 87 17.40 -5.84 7.46
N LEU A 88 17.16 -7.15 7.43
CA LEU A 88 17.90 -8.09 8.26
C LEU A 88 19.31 -8.34 7.71
N GLY A 89 19.43 -8.69 6.42
CA GLY A 89 20.72 -9.03 5.79
C GLY A 89 21.69 -7.87 5.65
N GLY A 90 21.20 -6.63 5.67
CA GLY A 90 22.00 -5.42 5.56
C GLY A 90 22.74 -5.03 6.85
N PHE A 91 22.41 -5.60 8.02
CA PHE A 91 23.07 -5.38 9.32
C PHE A 91 23.36 -3.91 9.69
N GLY A 92 22.51 -2.97 9.29
CA GLY A 92 22.70 -1.54 9.56
C GLY A 92 23.43 -0.78 8.45
N ASP A 93 24.13 -1.47 7.55
CA ASP A 93 24.81 -0.87 6.43
C ASP A 93 23.83 -0.49 5.30
N ARG A 94 23.91 0.77 4.84
CA ARG A 94 23.02 1.32 3.83
C ARG A 94 23.25 0.70 2.44
N GLU A 95 24.50 0.58 2.03
CA GLU A 95 24.84 0.12 0.68
C GLU A 95 24.51 -1.36 0.53
N ARG A 96 24.84 -2.15 1.54
CA ARG A 96 24.49 -3.56 1.62
C ARG A 96 22.97 -3.76 1.61
N THR A 97 22.21 -2.94 2.38
CA THR A 97 20.75 -2.99 2.38
C THR A 97 20.20 -2.74 0.97
N LEU A 98 20.66 -1.68 0.30
CA LEU A 98 20.24 -1.35 -1.07
C LEU A 98 20.67 -2.39 -2.11
N SER A 99 21.79 -3.08 -1.90
CA SER A 99 22.26 -4.15 -2.78
C SER A 99 21.39 -5.41 -2.66
N ILE A 100 21.00 -5.79 -1.44
CA ILE A 100 20.12 -6.95 -1.20
C ILE A 100 18.72 -6.70 -1.79
N MET A 101 18.17 -5.48 -1.67
CA MET A 101 16.90 -5.11 -2.30
C MET A 101 16.86 -5.26 -3.82
N LYS A 102 18.00 -5.40 -4.47
CA LYS A 102 18.11 -5.62 -5.93
C LYS A 102 18.28 -7.08 -6.30
N ASP A 103 18.51 -7.96 -5.33
CA ASP A 103 18.67 -9.39 -5.57
C ASP A 103 17.28 -10.00 -5.84
N PRO A 104 17.05 -10.62 -7.01
CA PRO A 104 15.74 -11.19 -7.35
C PRO A 104 15.42 -12.47 -6.55
N ARG A 105 16.31 -12.91 -5.67
CA ARG A 105 16.11 -14.10 -4.83
C ARG A 105 15.48 -13.71 -3.51
N SER A 106 14.38 -14.37 -3.16
CA SER A 106 13.75 -14.21 -1.85
C SER A 106 14.48 -15.06 -0.80
N GLY A 107 14.81 -14.44 0.31
CA GLY A 107 15.42 -15.09 1.47
C GLY A 107 14.36 -15.64 2.44
N PRO A 108 14.82 -16.36 3.49
CA PRO A 108 13.91 -16.93 4.50
C PRO A 108 13.07 -15.89 5.25
N ILE A 109 13.59 -14.68 5.43
CA ILE A 109 12.89 -13.61 6.17
C ILE A 109 11.73 -13.04 5.37
N ALA A 110 11.88 -12.93 4.04
CA ALA A 110 10.77 -12.59 3.14
C ALA A 110 9.59 -13.55 3.34
N VAL A 111 9.86 -14.87 3.32
CA VAL A 111 8.82 -15.92 3.48
C VAL A 111 8.12 -15.80 4.84
N VAL A 112 8.89 -15.63 5.92
CA VAL A 112 8.34 -15.47 7.27
C VAL A 112 7.50 -14.19 7.36
N THR A 113 8.01 -13.06 6.86
CA THR A 113 7.32 -11.76 6.91
C THR A 113 6.02 -11.79 6.11
N LEU A 114 6.05 -12.33 4.89
CA LEU A 114 4.84 -12.49 4.07
C LEU A 114 3.82 -13.39 4.76
N GLY A 115 4.26 -14.53 5.32
CA GLY A 115 3.40 -15.45 6.05
C GLY A 115 2.70 -14.76 7.24
N LEU A 116 3.44 -14.00 8.06
CA LEU A 116 2.88 -13.27 9.19
C LEU A 116 1.92 -12.16 8.76
N VAL A 117 2.26 -11.38 7.76
CA VAL A 117 1.41 -10.28 7.26
C VAL A 117 0.11 -10.82 6.66
N LEU A 118 0.18 -11.87 5.84
CA LEU A 118 -1.01 -12.49 5.25
C LEU A 118 -1.88 -13.18 6.32
N LEU A 119 -1.27 -13.83 7.31
CA LEU A 119 -1.99 -14.41 8.45
C LEU A 119 -2.72 -13.33 9.27
N LEU A 120 -2.09 -12.20 9.54
CA LEU A 120 -2.71 -11.07 10.24
C LEU A 120 -3.85 -10.47 9.42
N LYS A 121 -3.66 -10.25 8.10
CA LYS A 121 -4.74 -9.78 7.21
C LYS A 121 -5.91 -10.76 7.22
N PHE A 122 -5.65 -12.06 7.08
CA PHE A 122 -6.68 -13.09 7.10
C PHE A 122 -7.47 -13.08 8.42
N SER A 123 -6.76 -13.10 9.56
CA SER A 123 -7.40 -13.10 10.88
C SER A 123 -8.22 -11.84 11.13
N ALA A 124 -7.71 -10.67 10.72
CA ALA A 124 -8.45 -9.42 10.81
C ALA A 124 -9.70 -9.44 9.91
N LEU A 125 -9.60 -9.97 8.69
CA LEU A 125 -10.77 -10.12 7.80
C LEU A 125 -11.85 -11.02 8.40
N VAL A 126 -11.47 -12.13 9.04
CA VAL A 126 -12.42 -13.01 9.76
C VAL A 126 -13.19 -12.20 10.80
N ALA A 127 -12.49 -11.48 11.68
CA ALA A 127 -13.11 -10.70 12.73
C ALA A 127 -13.98 -9.55 12.19
N LEU A 128 -13.54 -8.84 11.14
CA LEU A 128 -14.29 -7.75 10.51
C LEU A 128 -15.56 -8.23 9.81
N ILE A 129 -15.56 -9.43 9.24
CA ILE A 129 -16.77 -10.04 8.65
C ILE A 129 -17.76 -10.37 9.77
N GLU A 130 -17.32 -10.97 10.89
CA GLU A 130 -18.18 -11.26 12.05
C GLU A 130 -18.77 -9.99 12.66
N GLN A 131 -17.98 -8.91 12.73
CA GLN A 131 -18.43 -7.60 13.21
C GLN A 131 -19.28 -6.82 12.20
N HIS A 132 -19.51 -7.35 11.00
CA HIS A 132 -20.17 -6.65 9.89
C HIS A 132 -19.53 -5.29 9.54
N ASN A 133 -18.24 -5.13 9.78
CA ASN A 133 -17.50 -3.90 9.52
C ASN A 133 -16.97 -3.84 8.08
N GLY A 134 -17.86 -3.75 7.11
CA GLY A 134 -17.51 -3.66 5.69
C GLY A 134 -16.73 -2.39 5.32
N ALA A 135 -16.82 -1.31 6.12
CA ALA A 135 -16.10 -0.07 5.88
C ALA A 135 -14.58 -0.28 5.92
N ALA A 136 -14.08 -1.19 6.76
CA ALA A 136 -12.66 -1.51 6.87
C ALA A 136 -12.06 -1.99 5.54
N LEU A 137 -12.85 -2.71 4.71
CA LEU A 137 -12.44 -3.17 3.38
C LEU A 137 -12.19 -2.01 2.40
N ILE A 138 -12.82 -0.87 2.62
CA ILE A 138 -12.63 0.35 1.81
C ILE A 138 -11.48 1.19 2.38
N LEU A 139 -11.45 1.32 3.71
CA LEU A 139 -10.49 2.19 4.40
C LEU A 139 -9.05 1.70 4.22
N ALA A 140 -8.79 0.41 4.38
CA ALA A 140 -7.42 -0.11 4.35
C ALA A 140 -6.74 0.07 2.98
N PRO A 141 -7.34 -0.30 1.81
CA PRO A 141 -6.71 -0.04 0.51
C PRO A 141 -6.58 1.45 0.17
N LEU A 142 -7.56 2.27 0.57
CA LEU A 142 -7.52 3.73 0.36
C LEU A 142 -6.34 4.34 1.12
N ILE A 143 -6.21 4.04 2.41
CA ILE A 143 -5.13 4.53 3.27
C ILE A 143 -3.77 4.01 2.79
N GLY A 144 -3.67 2.73 2.43
CA GLY A 144 -2.45 2.14 1.90
C GLY A 144 -1.91 2.91 0.70
N ARG A 145 -2.76 3.20 -0.30
CA ARG A 145 -2.33 3.96 -1.51
C ARG A 145 -2.12 5.44 -1.21
N ALA A 146 -2.91 6.05 -0.34
CA ALA A 146 -2.69 7.43 0.12
C ALA A 146 -1.34 7.58 0.85
N SER A 147 -0.90 6.55 1.58
CA SER A 147 0.39 6.56 2.26
C SER A 147 1.58 6.61 1.31
N MET A 148 1.49 6.01 0.13
CA MET A 148 2.52 6.14 -0.90
C MET A 148 2.63 7.59 -1.38
N LEU A 149 1.51 8.26 -1.65
CA LEU A 149 1.51 9.69 -1.98
C LEU A 149 2.15 10.52 -0.85
N ALA A 150 1.78 10.25 0.41
CA ALA A 150 2.36 10.91 1.57
C ALA A 150 3.89 10.67 1.68
N LEU A 151 4.34 9.45 1.39
CA LEU A 151 5.75 9.09 1.41
C LEU A 151 6.56 9.89 0.38
N PHE A 152 6.09 9.95 -0.88
CA PHE A 152 6.76 10.72 -1.94
C PHE A 152 6.68 12.24 -1.74
N LEU A 153 5.67 12.75 -1.03
CA LEU A 153 5.59 14.15 -0.64
C LEU A 153 6.62 14.54 0.44
N THR A 154 6.95 13.61 1.35
CA THR A 154 7.68 13.92 2.58
C THR A 154 9.05 13.28 2.68
N THR A 155 9.41 12.41 1.73
CA THR A 155 10.63 11.60 1.82
C THR A 155 11.35 11.56 0.48
N ARG A 156 12.69 11.74 0.52
CA ARG A 156 13.52 11.68 -0.68
C ARG A 156 13.58 10.25 -1.23
N TYR A 157 13.43 10.11 -2.53
CA TYR A 157 13.68 8.84 -3.22
C TYR A 157 15.19 8.64 -3.41
N VAL A 158 15.73 7.45 -3.07
CA VAL A 158 17.18 7.22 -3.00
C VAL A 158 17.72 6.24 -4.04
N ARG A 159 16.86 5.56 -4.81
CA ARG A 159 17.28 4.61 -5.84
C ARG A 159 17.40 5.32 -7.19
N VAL A 160 18.61 5.65 -7.59
CA VAL A 160 18.88 6.33 -8.87
C VAL A 160 18.46 5.46 -10.06
N GLY A 161 17.76 6.07 -11.05
CA GLY A 161 17.30 5.39 -12.27
C GLY A 161 16.07 4.49 -12.10
N GLY A 162 15.48 4.41 -10.90
CA GLY A 162 14.23 3.68 -10.68
C GLY A 162 13.00 4.46 -11.12
N LEU A 163 11.89 3.76 -11.41
CA LEU A 163 10.59 4.36 -11.75
C LEU A 163 10.13 5.40 -10.70
N GLY A 164 10.43 5.15 -9.41
CA GLY A 164 10.09 6.05 -8.32
C GLY A 164 10.80 7.41 -8.39
N GLN A 165 11.90 7.55 -9.12
CA GLN A 165 12.57 8.83 -9.28
C GLN A 165 11.69 9.81 -10.08
N ALA A 166 11.16 9.39 -11.22
CA ALA A 166 10.24 10.21 -12.02
C ALA A 166 8.97 10.56 -11.24
N LEU A 167 8.44 9.60 -10.46
CA LEU A 167 7.29 9.82 -9.56
C LEU A 167 7.59 10.95 -8.55
N SER A 168 8.77 10.93 -7.93
CA SER A 168 9.18 11.91 -6.92
C SER A 168 9.45 13.29 -7.51
N ASP A 169 10.21 13.33 -8.63
CA ASP A 169 10.72 14.57 -9.21
C ASP A 169 9.61 15.42 -9.84
N TYR A 170 8.59 14.79 -10.42
CA TYR A 170 7.50 15.46 -11.14
C TYR A 170 6.16 15.47 -10.39
N LEU A 171 6.14 15.12 -9.09
CA LEU A 171 4.93 15.19 -8.25
C LEU A 171 4.49 16.65 -8.04
N PRO A 172 3.25 17.02 -8.44
CA PRO A 172 2.69 18.34 -8.12
C PRO A 172 2.38 18.45 -6.62
N ARG A 173 3.33 18.96 -5.83
CA ARG A 173 3.30 18.88 -4.36
C ARG A 173 2.08 19.50 -3.71
N ILE A 174 1.65 20.70 -4.16
CA ILE A 174 0.46 21.39 -3.62
C ILE A 174 -0.80 20.55 -3.86
N VAL A 175 -0.98 20.08 -5.09
CA VAL A 175 -2.13 19.23 -5.45
C VAL A 175 -2.06 17.90 -4.70
N GLY A 176 -0.87 17.32 -4.54
CA GLY A 176 -0.67 16.10 -3.76
C GLY A 176 -1.09 16.25 -2.29
N GLN A 177 -0.78 17.39 -1.65
CA GLN A 177 -1.23 17.69 -0.29
C GLN A 177 -2.76 17.79 -0.22
N GLN A 178 -3.39 18.47 -1.20
CA GLN A 178 -4.86 18.58 -1.27
C GLN A 178 -5.52 17.20 -1.43
N VAL A 179 -4.98 16.35 -2.32
CA VAL A 179 -5.47 14.98 -2.51
C VAL A 179 -5.32 14.15 -1.23
N LEU A 180 -4.22 14.32 -0.50
CA LEU A 180 -3.99 13.61 0.76
C LEU A 180 -5.00 14.04 1.84
N ILE A 181 -5.25 15.35 1.97
CA ILE A 181 -6.29 15.88 2.89
C ILE A 181 -7.66 15.33 2.51
N LEU A 182 -8.01 15.39 1.22
CA LEU A 182 -9.28 14.85 0.72
C LEU A 182 -9.42 13.36 1.01
N SER A 183 -8.33 12.58 0.85
CA SER A 183 -8.33 11.14 1.17
C SER A 183 -8.61 10.90 2.67
N GLY A 184 -8.00 11.67 3.55
CA GLY A 184 -8.27 11.61 5.00
C GLY A 184 -9.73 11.96 5.34
N LEU A 185 -10.27 13.01 4.74
CA LEU A 185 -11.68 13.39 4.90
C LEU A 185 -12.62 12.29 4.36
N THR A 186 -12.28 11.68 3.23
CA THR A 186 -13.05 10.56 2.67
C THR A 186 -13.05 9.37 3.63
N CYS A 187 -11.91 9.04 4.28
CA CYS A 187 -11.86 8.00 5.29
C CYS A 187 -12.81 8.28 6.47
N ILE A 188 -12.81 9.52 6.96
CA ILE A 188 -13.71 9.93 8.05
C ILE A 188 -15.17 9.88 7.60
N LEU A 189 -15.47 10.29 6.39
CA LEU A 189 -16.82 10.26 5.83
C LEU A 189 -17.38 8.84 5.70
N ILE A 190 -16.53 7.89 5.24
CA ILE A 190 -16.93 6.49 5.04
C ILE A 190 -17.02 5.75 6.38
N GLY A 191 -16.03 5.90 7.24
CA GLY A 191 -15.89 5.13 8.48
C GLY A 191 -16.38 5.84 9.74
N GLY A 192 -16.79 7.11 9.67
CA GLY A 192 -17.15 7.89 10.84
C GLY A 192 -16.03 7.94 11.88
N PHE A 193 -16.34 7.60 13.12
CA PHE A 193 -15.35 7.54 14.21
C PHE A 193 -14.24 6.51 13.92
N ASN A 194 -14.59 5.33 13.40
CA ASN A 194 -13.63 4.29 13.01
C ASN A 194 -12.71 4.76 11.86
N GLY A 195 -13.22 5.59 10.94
CA GLY A 195 -12.43 6.23 9.91
C GLY A 195 -11.37 7.18 10.48
N GLY A 196 -11.73 7.94 11.52
CA GLY A 196 -10.81 8.80 12.26
C GLY A 196 -9.71 7.99 12.98
N ILE A 197 -10.09 6.88 13.64
CA ILE A 197 -9.15 5.95 14.26
C ILE A 197 -8.20 5.36 13.21
N ALA A 198 -8.72 4.89 12.07
CA ALA A 198 -7.91 4.33 10.98
C ALA A 198 -6.86 5.33 10.47
N VAL A 199 -7.25 6.59 10.25
CA VAL A 199 -6.32 7.66 9.83
C VAL A 199 -5.26 7.93 10.90
N LEU A 200 -5.63 7.98 12.17
CA LEU A 200 -4.69 8.20 13.27
C LEU A 200 -3.67 7.05 13.38
N LEU A 201 -4.13 5.80 13.39
CA LEU A 201 -3.28 4.61 13.44
C LEU A 201 -2.32 4.58 12.24
N ALA A 202 -2.84 4.84 11.04
CA ALA A 202 -2.04 4.92 9.84
C ALA A 202 -0.98 6.03 9.93
N ALA A 203 -1.32 7.20 10.45
CA ALA A 203 -0.37 8.31 10.62
C ALA A 203 0.74 7.96 11.60
N LEU A 204 0.43 7.33 12.74
CA LEU A 204 1.41 6.89 13.73
C LEU A 204 2.35 5.82 13.14
N CYS A 205 1.79 4.81 12.49
CA CYS A 205 2.56 3.74 11.85
C CYS A 205 3.44 4.30 10.70
N PHE A 206 2.88 5.19 9.87
CA PHE A 206 3.61 5.90 8.81
C PHE A 206 4.82 6.66 9.36
N MET A 207 4.64 7.43 10.43
CA MET A 207 5.75 8.20 11.03
C MET A 207 6.87 7.27 11.52
N GLY A 208 6.52 6.16 12.17
CA GLY A 208 7.48 5.16 12.64
C GLY A 208 8.26 4.52 11.50
N LEU A 209 7.54 3.99 10.50
CA LEU A 209 8.15 3.32 9.33
C LEU A 209 8.98 4.28 8.49
N ARG A 210 8.48 5.49 8.24
CA ARG A 210 9.23 6.56 7.56
C ARG A 210 10.52 6.91 8.30
N HIS A 211 10.47 7.03 9.63
CA HIS A 211 11.67 7.29 10.45
C HIS A 211 12.71 6.18 10.29
N LEU A 212 12.29 4.92 10.31
CA LEU A 212 13.17 3.78 10.07
C LEU A 212 13.81 3.82 8.68
N MET A 213 13.03 4.15 7.63
CA MET A 213 13.54 4.28 6.26
C MET A 213 14.58 5.39 6.16
N ILE A 214 14.32 6.57 6.73
CA ILE A 214 15.25 7.69 6.71
C ILE A 214 16.55 7.35 7.47
N ARG A 215 16.44 6.72 8.64
CA ARG A 215 17.61 6.31 9.43
C ARG A 215 18.47 5.28 8.71
N ARG A 216 17.85 4.31 8.03
CA ARG A 216 18.54 3.19 7.39
C ARG A 216 19.08 3.54 6.00
N LEU A 217 18.27 4.22 5.18
CA LEU A 217 18.53 4.42 3.76
C LEU A 217 18.80 5.88 3.39
N GLY A 218 18.52 6.81 4.28
CA GLY A 218 18.51 8.24 3.98
C GLY A 218 17.30 8.69 3.14
N GLY A 219 16.28 7.83 3.01
CA GLY A 219 15.08 8.08 2.23
C GLY A 219 14.30 6.81 1.95
N THR A 220 13.62 6.73 0.79
CA THR A 220 12.75 5.60 0.41
C THR A 220 13.14 5.02 -0.95
N THR A 221 12.74 3.76 -1.21
CA THR A 221 12.79 3.06 -2.51
C THR A 221 11.37 2.65 -2.92
N GLY A 222 11.20 2.06 -4.10
CA GLY A 222 9.93 1.44 -4.50
C GLY A 222 9.52 0.32 -3.55
N ASP A 223 10.49 -0.52 -3.17
CA ASP A 223 10.27 -1.68 -2.31
C ASP A 223 9.81 -1.25 -0.91
N THR A 224 10.48 -0.27 -0.31
CA THR A 224 10.05 0.27 0.99
C THR A 224 8.71 1.01 0.94
N ALA A 225 8.35 1.60 -0.22
CA ALA A 225 7.02 2.18 -0.41
C ALA A 225 5.93 1.10 -0.47
N GLY A 226 6.21 -0.03 -1.15
CA GLY A 226 5.33 -1.21 -1.15
C GLY A 226 5.20 -1.83 0.25
N ALA A 227 6.32 -1.99 0.97
CA ALA A 227 6.33 -2.46 2.35
C ALA A 227 5.50 -1.57 3.28
N LEU A 228 5.63 -0.25 3.14
CA LEU A 228 4.82 0.72 3.90
C LEU A 228 3.33 0.51 3.67
N LEU A 229 2.92 0.38 2.42
CA LEU A 229 1.52 0.16 2.05
C LEU A 229 0.96 -1.10 2.71
N GLU A 230 1.65 -2.24 2.59
CA GLU A 230 1.21 -3.53 3.15
C GLU A 230 1.10 -3.47 4.68
N LEU A 231 2.10 -2.89 5.35
CA LEU A 231 2.11 -2.77 6.81
C LEU A 231 1.02 -1.82 7.31
N LEU A 232 0.72 -0.74 6.58
CA LEU A 232 -0.37 0.17 6.94
C LEU A 232 -1.74 -0.46 6.72
N GLU A 233 -1.93 -1.23 5.64
CA GLU A 233 -3.17 -1.99 5.47
C GLU A 233 -3.42 -2.95 6.64
N VAL A 234 -2.39 -3.70 7.07
CA VAL A 234 -2.49 -4.57 8.25
C VAL A 234 -2.80 -3.78 9.50
N ALA A 235 -2.07 -2.68 9.76
CA ALA A 235 -2.27 -1.86 10.94
C ALA A 235 -3.70 -1.30 11.02
N VAL A 236 -4.26 -0.86 9.89
CA VAL A 236 -5.65 -0.39 9.82
C VAL A 236 -6.64 -1.52 10.07
N LEU A 237 -6.48 -2.67 9.40
CA LEU A 237 -7.39 -3.81 9.58
C LEU A 237 -7.39 -4.31 11.03
N VAL A 238 -6.20 -4.53 11.60
CA VAL A 238 -6.05 -5.00 12.98
C VAL A 238 -6.57 -3.97 13.98
N GLY A 239 -6.23 -2.69 13.77
CA GLY A 239 -6.66 -1.63 14.67
C GLY A 239 -8.16 -1.33 14.64
N LEU A 240 -8.88 -1.74 13.57
CA LEU A 240 -10.33 -1.62 13.50
C LEU A 240 -11.07 -2.85 14.06
N VAL A 241 -10.35 -3.92 14.38
CA VAL A 241 -10.87 -5.11 15.08
C VAL A 241 -10.78 -4.95 16.59
N LEU A 242 -9.66 -4.36 17.09
CA LEU A 242 -9.35 -4.18 18.51
C LEU A 242 -10.10 -2.99 19.13
#